data_da5a463fa677446a001ad615211763bc
#
_entry.id   da5a463fa677446a001ad615211763bc
#
_cell.length_a   1.000
_cell.length_b   1.000
_cell.length_c   1.000
_cell.angle_alpha   90.00
_cell.angle_beta   90.00
_cell.angle_gamma   90.00
#
_symmetry.space_group_name_H-M   'P 1'
#
loop_
_entity.id
_entity.type
_entity.pdbx_description
1 polymer ?
#
loop_
_entity_poly.entity_id
_entity_poly.type
_entity_poly.pdbx_seq_one_letter_code
_entity_poly.pdbx_strand_id
1 'polypeptide(L)'
;DNVPLTEEEKCRMFIDFLPKPRENDNKARINLYIDPQDDIDSLIKKINDGLKEISEFIDIGSGKISIKETEDKDWINNWKEFFKPFRIDETIVIKPTWEKLNDIKPDDIIIEIDPGISFGTGAHETTKLAILGMKKYIKAGDIVLDAGSGSGILSILAYKLGAERVLGIDIDAIATQTAVENAGINNIDVLEWKPEEE
;
A
#
# COMPACT_ATOMS: atom_id res chain seq x y z
N ASP A 1 15.81 19.87 7.20
CA ASP A 1 15.28 20.79 8.23
C ASP A 1 13.88 20.30 8.60
N ASN A 2 13.77 19.64 9.77
CA ASN A 2 12.48 19.24 10.33
C ASN A 2 11.83 20.46 11.01
N VAL A 3 11.23 21.33 10.21
CA VAL A 3 10.35 22.37 10.77
C VAL A 3 9.02 21.69 11.09
N PRO A 4 8.56 21.67 12.34
CA PRO A 4 7.27 21.08 12.69
C PRO A 4 6.17 21.86 11.97
N LEU A 5 5.33 21.15 11.22
CA LEU A 5 4.17 21.73 10.54
C LEU A 5 3.20 22.32 11.57
N THR A 6 2.66 23.50 11.29
CA THR A 6 1.59 24.09 12.09
C THR A 6 0.29 23.30 11.94
N GLU A 7 -0.64 23.42 12.89
CA GLU A 7 -1.95 22.74 12.81
C GLU A 7 -2.75 23.15 11.56
N GLU A 8 -2.58 24.39 11.09
CA GLU A 8 -3.20 24.88 9.86
C GLU A 8 -2.60 24.22 8.60
N GLU A 9 -1.28 23.98 8.59
CA GLU A 9 -0.60 23.28 7.50
C GLU A 9 -0.99 21.80 7.48
N LYS A 10 -1.11 21.15 8.65
CA LYS A 10 -1.61 19.78 8.79
C LYS A 10 -3.03 19.64 8.22
N CYS A 11 -3.94 20.55 8.56
CA CYS A 11 -5.30 20.57 8.03
C CYS A 11 -5.34 20.76 6.50
N ARG A 12 -4.47 21.62 5.94
CA ARG A 12 -4.40 21.84 4.49
C ARG A 12 -3.86 20.64 3.73
N MET A 13 -3.01 19.84 4.35
CA MET A 13 -2.36 18.68 3.74
C MET A 13 -3.17 17.39 3.93
N PHE A 14 -4.32 17.42 4.62
CA PHE A 14 -5.15 16.24 4.94
C PHE A 14 -4.35 15.07 5.54
N ILE A 15 -3.34 15.38 6.36
CA ILE A 15 -2.49 14.36 6.99
C ILE A 15 -3.09 14.02 8.35
N ASP A 16 -3.83 12.92 8.44
CA ASP A 16 -4.44 12.45 9.69
C ASP A 16 -3.42 11.85 10.67
N PHE A 17 -2.28 11.39 10.17
CA PHE A 17 -1.20 10.83 10.99
C PHE A 17 0.16 11.33 10.50
N LEU A 18 0.66 12.37 11.10
CA LEU A 18 2.10 12.61 11.05
C LEU A 18 2.77 11.61 11.98
N PRO A 19 3.79 10.86 11.52
CA PRO A 19 4.63 10.11 12.43
C PRO A 19 5.15 11.11 13.48
N LYS A 20 5.04 10.74 14.77
CA LYS A 20 5.58 11.59 15.85
C LYS A 20 6.98 12.00 15.46
N PRO A 21 7.32 13.31 15.46
CA PRO A 21 8.68 13.74 15.18
C PRO A 21 9.59 12.94 16.10
N ARG A 22 10.54 12.21 15.50
CA ARG A 22 11.56 11.51 16.29
C ARG A 22 12.26 12.60 17.10
N GLU A 23 12.47 12.36 18.39
CA GLU A 23 13.34 13.23 19.18
C GLU A 23 14.62 13.42 18.37
N ASN A 24 15.00 14.68 18.18
CA ASN A 24 16.18 15.01 17.42
C ASN A 24 17.40 14.54 18.24
N ASP A 25 17.84 13.31 17.99
CA ASP A 25 19.01 12.72 18.62
C ASP A 25 20.32 13.15 17.95
N ASN A 26 20.24 14.15 17.05
CA ASN A 26 21.35 14.64 16.22
C ASN A 26 22.03 13.52 15.39
N LYS A 27 21.27 12.48 15.04
CA LYS A 27 21.75 11.35 14.25
C LYS A 27 20.98 11.26 12.95
N ALA A 28 21.69 11.17 11.85
CA ALA A 28 21.15 10.74 10.58
C ALA A 28 21.36 9.23 10.39
N ARG A 29 20.36 8.54 9.89
CA ARG A 29 20.45 7.11 9.54
C ARG A 29 19.93 6.92 8.13
N ILE A 30 20.72 6.23 7.33
CA ILE A 30 20.36 5.83 5.98
C ILE A 30 20.30 4.31 5.98
N ASN A 31 19.17 3.74 5.59
CA ASN A 31 19.02 2.31 5.41
C ASN A 31 19.06 2.02 3.91
N LEU A 32 19.89 1.06 3.54
CA LEU A 32 19.99 0.52 2.20
C LEU A 32 19.63 -0.96 2.26
N TYR A 33 18.68 -1.37 1.42
CA TYR A 33 18.28 -2.76 1.27
C TYR A 33 18.95 -3.34 0.04
N ILE A 34 19.55 -4.51 0.18
CA ILE A 34 20.44 -5.13 -0.81
C ILE A 34 19.95 -6.57 -0.99
N ASP A 35 19.91 -7.05 -2.24
CA ASP A 35 19.64 -8.44 -2.51
C ASP A 35 20.80 -9.32 -1.97
N PRO A 36 20.52 -10.47 -1.33
CA PRO A 36 21.54 -11.40 -0.87
C PRO A 36 22.50 -11.90 -1.97
N GLN A 37 22.11 -11.79 -3.24
CA GLN A 37 22.93 -12.18 -4.39
C GLN A 37 23.92 -11.09 -4.83
N ASP A 38 23.75 -9.87 -4.33
CA ASP A 38 24.65 -8.75 -4.66
C ASP A 38 26.01 -8.86 -3.93
N ASP A 39 27.03 -8.29 -4.55
CA ASP A 39 28.38 -8.21 -3.95
C ASP A 39 28.42 -7.14 -2.84
N ILE A 40 28.06 -7.57 -1.63
CA ILE A 40 27.98 -6.72 -0.44
C ILE A 40 29.33 -6.07 -0.13
N ASP A 41 30.45 -6.79 -0.29
CA ASP A 41 31.78 -6.29 0.04
C ASP A 41 32.20 -5.14 -0.90
N SER A 42 31.90 -5.29 -2.20
CA SER A 42 32.14 -4.22 -3.18
C SER A 42 31.30 -2.98 -2.89
N LEU A 43 30.04 -3.18 -2.47
CA LEU A 43 29.14 -2.07 -2.14
C LEU A 43 29.59 -1.33 -0.87
N ILE A 44 29.97 -2.05 0.18
CA ILE A 44 30.51 -1.47 1.41
C ILE A 44 31.74 -0.63 1.12
N LYS A 45 32.62 -1.16 0.26
CA LYS A 45 33.82 -0.42 -0.17
C LYS A 45 33.43 0.90 -0.84
N LYS A 46 32.50 0.86 -1.81
CA LYS A 46 32.02 2.08 -2.50
C LYS A 46 31.43 3.10 -1.52
N ILE A 47 30.65 2.63 -0.54
CA ILE A 47 30.05 3.51 0.48
C ILE A 47 31.14 4.14 1.35
N ASN A 48 32.13 3.36 1.80
CA ASN A 48 33.24 3.89 2.60
C ASN A 48 34.09 4.90 1.83
N ASP A 49 34.37 4.63 0.55
CA ASP A 49 35.13 5.53 -0.32
C ASP A 49 34.34 6.85 -0.52
N GLY A 50 33.03 6.78 -0.78
CA GLY A 50 32.20 7.95 -0.90
C GLY A 50 32.06 8.73 0.41
N LEU A 51 31.90 8.06 1.55
CA LEU A 51 31.88 8.73 2.86
C LEU A 51 33.19 9.45 3.14
N LYS A 52 34.33 8.86 2.78
CA LYS A 52 35.64 9.49 2.94
C LYS A 52 35.75 10.76 2.07
N GLU A 53 35.29 10.70 0.83
CA GLU A 53 35.28 11.86 -0.06
C GLU A 53 34.41 12.99 0.49
N ILE A 54 33.17 12.66 0.94
CA ILE A 54 32.23 13.64 1.49
C ILE A 54 32.78 14.23 2.81
N SER A 55 33.53 13.46 3.61
CA SER A 55 34.09 13.92 4.88
C SER A 55 35.11 15.06 4.74
N GLU A 56 35.63 15.27 3.54
CA GLU A 56 36.51 16.39 3.25
C GLU A 56 35.78 17.76 3.21
N PHE A 57 34.44 17.72 3.01
CA PHE A 57 33.64 18.91 2.82
C PHE A 57 32.64 19.15 3.94
N ILE A 58 32.13 18.08 4.59
CA ILE A 58 31.14 18.16 5.65
C ILE A 58 31.43 17.15 6.77
N ASP A 59 30.93 17.44 7.97
CA ASP A 59 30.96 16.49 9.08
C ASP A 59 29.95 15.36 8.84
N ILE A 60 30.45 14.15 8.61
CA ILE A 60 29.63 12.95 8.39
C ILE A 60 29.26 12.22 9.69
N GLY A 61 29.59 12.78 10.84
CA GLY A 61 29.37 12.15 12.13
C GLY A 61 30.21 10.88 12.30
N SER A 62 29.60 9.81 12.83
CA SER A 62 30.35 8.57 13.11
C SER A 62 30.74 7.77 11.87
N GLY A 63 30.10 7.99 10.73
CA GLY A 63 30.28 7.21 9.51
C GLY A 63 30.13 5.69 9.68
N LYS A 64 29.46 5.24 10.77
CA LYS A 64 29.39 3.82 11.13
C LYS A 64 28.44 3.06 10.21
N ILE A 65 28.93 2.06 9.51
CA ILE A 65 28.13 1.10 8.75
C ILE A 65 27.80 -0.09 9.66
N SER A 66 26.56 -0.55 9.62
CA SER A 66 26.12 -1.78 10.28
C SER A 66 25.31 -2.62 9.31
N ILE A 67 25.66 -3.88 9.17
CA ILE A 67 24.94 -4.85 8.37
C ILE A 67 24.01 -5.62 9.28
N LYS A 68 22.78 -5.82 8.84
CA LYS A 68 21.83 -6.71 9.49
C LYS A 68 21.20 -7.57 8.41
N GLU A 69 21.16 -8.86 8.63
CA GLU A 69 20.34 -9.75 7.83
C GLU A 69 18.90 -9.64 8.36
N THR A 70 17.98 -9.40 7.46
CA THR A 70 16.56 -9.46 7.73
C THR A 70 15.98 -10.60 6.90
N GLU A 71 15.38 -11.58 7.52
CA GLU A 71 14.65 -12.59 6.75
C GLU A 71 13.37 -11.93 6.19
N ASP A 72 13.12 -12.11 4.89
CA ASP A 72 11.92 -11.60 4.22
C ASP A 72 10.62 -12.04 4.91
N LYS A 73 10.65 -13.18 5.58
CA LYS A 73 9.51 -13.72 6.35
C LYS A 73 9.05 -12.80 7.48
N ASP A 74 9.96 -12.09 8.12
CA ASP A 74 9.59 -11.19 9.23
C ASP A 74 8.91 -9.92 8.71
N TRP A 75 9.30 -9.45 7.54
CA TRP A 75 8.70 -8.26 6.93
C TRP A 75 7.33 -8.57 6.31
N ILE A 76 7.23 -9.69 5.58
CA ILE A 76 6.00 -10.16 4.94
C ILE A 76 4.91 -10.49 5.98
N ASN A 77 5.28 -10.92 7.18
CA ASN A 77 4.30 -11.29 8.20
C ASN A 77 3.96 -10.14 9.16
N ASN A 78 4.90 -9.24 9.43
CA ASN A 78 4.67 -8.14 10.39
C ASN A 78 3.59 -7.15 9.93
N TRP A 79 3.46 -6.87 8.63
CA TRP A 79 2.41 -5.95 8.15
C TRP A 79 1.00 -6.53 8.32
N LYS A 80 0.85 -7.87 8.31
CA LYS A 80 -0.44 -8.54 8.54
C LYS A 80 -1.01 -8.24 9.93
N GLU A 81 -0.16 -8.03 10.93
CA GLU A 81 -0.60 -7.66 12.27
C GLU A 81 -1.21 -6.26 12.32
N PHE A 82 -0.79 -5.37 11.41
CA PHE A 82 -1.26 -3.98 11.36
C PHE A 82 -2.49 -3.80 10.46
N PHE A 83 -2.71 -4.72 9.51
CA PHE A 83 -3.85 -4.62 8.62
C PHE A 83 -5.09 -5.26 9.26
N LYS A 84 -5.91 -4.44 9.89
CA LYS A 84 -7.14 -4.83 10.58
C LYS A 84 -8.37 -4.44 9.78
N PRO A 85 -9.51 -5.12 9.98
CA PRO A 85 -10.77 -4.72 9.36
C PRO A 85 -11.14 -3.29 9.71
N PHE A 86 -11.64 -2.54 8.74
CA PHE A 86 -12.12 -1.18 8.95
C PHE A 86 -13.33 -0.87 8.07
N ARG A 87 -14.13 0.09 8.49
CA ARG A 87 -15.27 0.59 7.74
C ARG A 87 -14.87 1.85 6.97
N ILE A 88 -15.30 1.91 5.70
CA ILE A 88 -15.20 3.14 4.90
C ILE A 88 -16.37 4.07 5.25
N ASP A 89 -17.57 3.49 5.34
CA ASP A 89 -18.80 4.16 5.75
C ASP A 89 -19.70 3.18 6.54
N GLU A 90 -20.99 3.49 6.61
CA GLU A 90 -21.97 2.67 7.36
C GLU A 90 -22.16 1.27 6.79
N THR A 91 -21.86 1.03 5.51
CA THR A 91 -22.15 -0.22 4.80
C THR A 91 -20.97 -0.87 4.12
N ILE A 92 -19.85 -0.19 3.89
CA ILE A 92 -18.68 -0.77 3.22
C ILE A 92 -17.60 -1.12 4.23
N VAL A 93 -17.21 -2.39 4.26
CA VAL A 93 -16.19 -2.93 5.15
C VAL A 93 -15.08 -3.56 4.33
N ILE A 94 -13.85 -3.18 4.63
CA ILE A 94 -12.65 -3.79 4.08
C ILE A 94 -12.03 -4.67 5.16
N LYS A 95 -11.64 -5.89 4.81
CA LYS A 95 -10.95 -6.80 5.71
C LYS A 95 -9.96 -7.69 4.97
N PRO A 96 -8.89 -8.15 5.63
CA PRO A 96 -8.06 -9.23 5.10
C PRO A 96 -8.72 -10.60 5.37
N THR A 97 -8.27 -11.63 4.65
CA THR A 97 -8.80 -13.00 4.79
C THR A 97 -8.55 -13.59 6.18
N TRP A 98 -7.43 -13.26 6.83
CA TRP A 98 -7.05 -13.79 8.15
C TRP A 98 -7.78 -13.16 9.35
N GLU A 99 -8.56 -12.10 9.13
CA GLU A 99 -9.32 -11.45 10.20
C GLU A 99 -10.80 -11.80 10.11
N LYS A 100 -11.44 -11.97 11.27
CA LYS A 100 -12.88 -12.19 11.38
C LYS A 100 -13.59 -10.89 11.72
N LEU A 101 -14.76 -10.69 11.13
CA LEU A 101 -15.66 -9.60 11.50
C LEU A 101 -16.57 -10.06 12.62
N ASN A 102 -16.63 -9.30 13.71
CA ASN A 102 -17.50 -9.59 14.85
C ASN A 102 -18.84 -8.80 14.80
N ASP A 103 -18.92 -7.76 13.97
CA ASP A 103 -20.08 -6.86 13.87
C ASP A 103 -20.45 -6.67 12.38
N ILE A 104 -21.20 -7.65 11.84
CA ILE A 104 -21.67 -7.66 10.46
C ILE A 104 -23.12 -7.22 10.46
N LYS A 105 -23.44 -6.22 9.66
CA LYS A 105 -24.81 -5.75 9.41
C LYS A 105 -25.38 -6.41 8.16
N PRO A 106 -26.72 -6.57 8.07
CA PRO A 106 -27.35 -7.21 6.91
C PRO A 106 -27.04 -6.53 5.57
N ASP A 107 -26.82 -5.23 5.57
CA ASP A 107 -26.56 -4.41 4.37
C ASP A 107 -25.06 -4.16 4.13
N ASP A 108 -24.18 -4.86 4.85
CA ASP A 108 -22.74 -4.67 4.69
C ASP A 108 -22.25 -5.23 3.37
N ILE A 109 -21.54 -4.41 2.62
CA ILE A 109 -20.73 -4.80 1.47
C ILE A 109 -19.33 -5.09 1.99
N ILE A 110 -19.03 -6.36 2.16
CA ILE A 110 -17.73 -6.80 2.66
C ILE A 110 -16.81 -7.06 1.47
N ILE A 111 -15.64 -6.43 1.48
CA ILE A 111 -14.58 -6.64 0.51
C ILE A 111 -13.40 -7.27 1.23
N GLU A 112 -13.05 -8.49 0.84
CA GLU A 112 -11.87 -9.17 1.35
C GLU A 112 -10.69 -8.87 0.45
N ILE A 113 -9.63 -8.28 1.00
CA ILE A 113 -8.43 -7.91 0.26
C ILE A 113 -7.21 -8.43 0.98
N ASP A 114 -6.43 -9.22 0.28
CA ASP A 114 -5.07 -9.58 0.68
C ASP A 114 -4.10 -8.74 -0.18
N PRO A 115 -3.65 -7.59 0.35
CA PRO A 115 -2.95 -6.59 -0.49
C PRO A 115 -1.59 -7.06 -1.02
N GLY A 116 -1.00 -8.10 -0.44
CA GLY A 116 0.30 -8.61 -0.89
C GLY A 116 1.35 -7.49 -0.98
N ILE A 117 2.08 -7.47 -2.11
CA ILE A 117 3.08 -6.43 -2.45
C ILE A 117 2.43 -5.29 -3.25
N SER A 118 1.22 -5.50 -3.78
CA SER A 118 0.52 -4.54 -4.63
C SER A 118 -0.07 -3.38 -3.85
N PHE A 119 -0.13 -2.20 -4.49
CA PHE A 119 -0.81 -1.03 -3.94
C PHE A 119 -2.33 -1.26 -3.89
N GLY A 120 -3.03 -0.68 -2.91
CA GLY A 120 -4.49 -0.70 -2.85
C GLY A 120 -5.07 -1.51 -1.68
N THR A 121 -4.56 -1.28 -0.47
CA THR A 121 -5.13 -1.87 0.76
C THR A 121 -6.53 -1.34 1.11
N GLY A 122 -6.97 -0.27 0.45
CA GLY A 122 -8.18 0.47 0.82
C GLY A 122 -7.99 1.45 1.99
N ALA A 123 -6.88 1.40 2.70
CA ALA A 123 -6.64 2.26 3.86
C ALA A 123 -6.25 3.70 3.49
N HIS A 124 -5.72 3.91 2.28
CA HIS A 124 -5.33 5.23 1.81
C HIS A 124 -6.54 6.13 1.53
N GLU A 125 -6.47 7.41 1.89
CA GLU A 125 -7.58 8.35 1.76
C GLU A 125 -8.09 8.49 0.32
N THR A 126 -7.21 8.43 -0.68
CA THR A 126 -7.61 8.48 -2.09
C THR A 126 -8.48 7.29 -2.48
N THR A 127 -8.15 6.08 -2.00
CA THR A 127 -8.96 4.88 -2.23
C THR A 127 -10.30 4.97 -1.52
N LYS A 128 -10.33 5.46 -0.28
CA LYS A 128 -11.60 5.70 0.44
C LYS A 128 -12.51 6.68 -0.29
N LEU A 129 -11.96 7.80 -0.78
CA LEU A 129 -12.72 8.78 -1.56
C LEU A 129 -13.24 8.20 -2.87
N ALA A 130 -12.44 7.39 -3.57
CA ALA A 130 -12.87 6.69 -4.77
C ALA A 130 -14.04 5.73 -4.46
N ILE A 131 -13.94 4.93 -3.40
CA ILE A 131 -14.98 4.00 -2.93
C ILE A 131 -16.29 4.75 -2.65
N LEU A 132 -16.24 5.87 -1.93
CA LEU A 132 -17.41 6.70 -1.64
C LEU A 132 -18.02 7.31 -2.91
N GLY A 133 -17.16 7.72 -3.86
CA GLY A 133 -17.59 8.19 -5.17
C GLY A 133 -18.30 7.09 -5.96
N MET A 134 -17.71 5.91 -6.03
CA MET A 134 -18.30 4.76 -6.72
C MET A 134 -19.68 4.39 -6.16
N LYS A 135 -19.83 4.33 -4.84
CA LYS A 135 -21.13 4.08 -4.19
C LYS A 135 -22.22 5.08 -4.62
N LYS A 136 -21.84 6.32 -4.91
CA LYS A 136 -22.78 7.37 -5.33
C LYS A 136 -23.15 7.27 -6.81
N TYR A 137 -22.20 6.86 -7.67
CA TYR A 137 -22.37 6.99 -9.12
C TYR A 137 -22.63 5.66 -9.82
N ILE A 138 -22.09 4.53 -9.35
CA ILE A 138 -22.30 3.22 -9.95
C ILE A 138 -23.73 2.75 -9.69
N LYS A 139 -24.35 2.23 -10.75
CA LYS A 139 -25.70 1.66 -10.74
C LYS A 139 -25.66 0.22 -11.24
N ALA A 140 -26.67 -0.53 -10.86
CA ALA A 140 -26.85 -1.88 -11.39
C ALA A 140 -26.95 -1.85 -12.94
N GLY A 141 -26.22 -2.73 -13.59
CA GLY A 141 -26.13 -2.82 -15.05
C GLY A 141 -25.07 -1.93 -15.70
N ASP A 142 -24.30 -1.15 -14.94
CA ASP A 142 -23.22 -0.34 -15.49
C ASP A 142 -22.04 -1.21 -15.99
N ILE A 143 -21.36 -0.70 -17.01
CA ILE A 143 -20.08 -1.22 -17.49
C ILE A 143 -18.97 -0.34 -16.93
N VAL A 144 -18.01 -0.92 -16.22
CA VAL A 144 -16.96 -0.21 -15.50
C VAL A 144 -15.59 -0.57 -16.03
N LEU A 145 -14.75 0.44 -16.25
CA LEU A 145 -13.32 0.31 -16.50
C LEU A 145 -12.56 0.83 -15.28
N ASP A 146 -11.71 -0.03 -14.70
CA ASP A 146 -10.80 0.31 -13.61
C ASP A 146 -9.38 0.37 -14.16
N ALA A 147 -8.90 1.58 -14.43
CA ALA A 147 -7.56 1.82 -14.99
C ALA A 147 -6.55 2.07 -13.86
N GLY A 148 -5.51 1.21 -13.80
CA GLY A 148 -4.60 1.15 -12.67
C GLY A 148 -5.23 0.40 -11.51
N SER A 149 -5.74 -0.82 -11.78
CA SER A 149 -6.58 -1.57 -10.83
C SER A 149 -5.86 -2.01 -9.55
N GLY A 150 -4.52 -2.09 -9.56
CA GLY A 150 -3.73 -2.46 -8.39
C GLY A 150 -4.19 -3.79 -7.78
N SER A 151 -4.61 -3.76 -6.53
CA SER A 151 -5.16 -4.92 -5.81
C SER A 151 -6.54 -5.38 -6.31
N GLY A 152 -7.17 -4.65 -7.23
CA GLY A 152 -8.52 -4.90 -7.73
C GLY A 152 -9.65 -4.44 -6.80
N ILE A 153 -9.35 -3.74 -5.73
CA ILE A 153 -10.36 -3.34 -4.72
C ILE A 153 -11.52 -2.55 -5.31
N LEU A 154 -11.27 -1.62 -6.25
CA LEU A 154 -12.31 -0.82 -6.88
C LEU A 154 -13.12 -1.66 -7.87
N SER A 155 -12.49 -2.53 -8.63
CA SER A 155 -13.16 -3.49 -9.52
C SER A 155 -14.11 -4.42 -8.75
N ILE A 156 -13.64 -4.97 -7.61
CA ILE A 156 -14.44 -5.83 -6.73
C ILE A 156 -15.63 -5.05 -6.18
N LEU A 157 -15.42 -3.81 -5.74
CA LEU A 157 -16.51 -2.96 -5.27
C LEU A 157 -17.52 -2.68 -6.37
N ALA A 158 -17.09 -2.35 -7.60
CA ALA A 158 -17.96 -2.08 -8.73
C ALA A 158 -18.92 -3.26 -8.97
N TYR A 159 -18.38 -4.47 -8.98
CA TYR A 159 -19.17 -5.68 -9.12
C TYR A 159 -20.19 -5.85 -7.97
N LYS A 160 -19.74 -5.66 -6.72
CA LYS A 160 -20.63 -5.77 -5.53
C LYS A 160 -21.70 -4.67 -5.48
N LEU A 161 -21.49 -3.54 -6.16
CA LEU A 161 -22.50 -2.49 -6.35
C LEU A 161 -23.49 -2.80 -7.49
N GLY A 162 -23.29 -3.92 -8.22
CA GLY A 162 -24.21 -4.38 -9.26
C GLY A 162 -23.82 -4.00 -10.67
N ALA A 163 -22.56 -3.61 -10.93
CA ALA A 163 -22.08 -3.46 -12.29
C ALA A 163 -22.23 -4.77 -13.06
N GLU A 164 -22.71 -4.69 -14.31
CA GLU A 164 -22.91 -5.86 -15.18
C GLU A 164 -21.59 -6.41 -15.68
N ARG A 165 -20.64 -5.51 -15.98
CA ARG A 165 -19.32 -5.87 -16.50
C ARG A 165 -18.26 -4.96 -15.89
N VAL A 166 -17.16 -5.55 -15.47
CA VAL A 166 -16.01 -4.80 -14.96
C VAL A 166 -14.75 -5.29 -15.65
N LEU A 167 -13.99 -4.36 -16.20
CA LEU A 167 -12.67 -4.60 -16.77
C LEU A 167 -11.63 -3.86 -15.94
N GLY A 168 -10.69 -4.60 -15.34
CA GLY A 168 -9.52 -4.06 -14.67
C GLY A 168 -8.30 -4.11 -15.60
N ILE A 169 -7.55 -3.03 -15.66
CA ILE A 169 -6.27 -2.98 -16.38
C ILE A 169 -5.20 -2.42 -15.45
N ASP A 170 -4.00 -2.97 -15.54
CA ASP A 170 -2.82 -2.47 -14.82
C ASP A 170 -1.56 -2.73 -15.64
N ILE A 171 -0.61 -1.81 -15.59
CA ILE A 171 0.70 -1.96 -16.24
C ILE A 171 1.57 -3.01 -15.55
N ASP A 172 1.34 -3.23 -14.25
CA ASP A 172 2.07 -4.21 -13.46
C ASP A 172 1.37 -5.58 -13.49
N ALA A 173 2.04 -6.56 -14.09
CA ALA A 173 1.55 -7.94 -14.15
C ALA A 173 1.31 -8.55 -12.74
N ILE A 174 2.11 -8.15 -11.72
CA ILE A 174 1.93 -8.62 -10.35
C ILE A 174 0.64 -8.04 -9.77
N ALA A 175 0.35 -6.77 -10.05
CA ALA A 175 -0.90 -6.14 -9.64
C ALA A 175 -2.11 -6.86 -10.27
N THR A 176 -2.06 -7.15 -11.57
CA THR A 176 -3.12 -7.88 -12.28
C THR A 176 -3.35 -9.26 -11.66
N GLN A 177 -2.28 -10.01 -11.36
CA GLN A 177 -2.40 -11.32 -10.69
C GLN A 177 -3.03 -11.18 -9.29
N THR A 178 -2.58 -10.22 -8.50
CA THR A 178 -3.14 -9.95 -7.17
C THR A 178 -4.63 -9.60 -7.24
N ALA A 179 -5.03 -8.83 -8.26
CA ALA A 179 -6.42 -8.46 -8.47
C ALA A 179 -7.30 -9.70 -8.79
N VAL A 180 -6.80 -10.62 -9.62
CA VAL A 180 -7.47 -11.90 -9.90
C VAL A 180 -7.63 -12.74 -8.64
N GLU A 181 -6.58 -12.86 -7.82
CA GLU A 181 -6.61 -13.61 -6.56
C GLU A 181 -7.63 -12.98 -5.59
N ASN A 182 -7.63 -11.67 -5.43
CA ASN A 182 -8.59 -10.95 -4.59
C ASN A 182 -10.04 -11.09 -5.11
N ALA A 183 -10.26 -11.07 -6.42
CA ALA A 183 -11.57 -11.35 -7.00
C ALA A 183 -12.07 -12.76 -6.65
N GLY A 184 -11.19 -13.77 -6.76
CA GLY A 184 -11.49 -15.15 -6.34
C GLY A 184 -11.85 -15.26 -4.87
N ILE A 185 -11.13 -14.58 -3.97
CA ILE A 185 -11.43 -14.51 -2.53
C ILE A 185 -12.85 -13.97 -2.28
N ASN A 186 -13.29 -13.02 -3.11
CA ASN A 186 -14.64 -12.44 -3.03
C ASN A 186 -15.70 -13.24 -3.80
N ASN A 187 -15.37 -14.43 -4.31
CA ASN A 187 -16.23 -15.29 -5.12
C ASN A 187 -16.72 -14.60 -6.42
N ILE A 188 -15.84 -13.85 -7.06
CA ILE A 188 -16.13 -13.12 -8.29
C ILE A 188 -15.30 -13.72 -9.43
N ASP A 189 -15.95 -14.43 -10.34
CA ASP A 189 -15.30 -15.13 -11.47
C ASP A 189 -15.44 -14.38 -12.81
N VAL A 190 -16.20 -13.27 -12.82
CA VAL A 190 -16.58 -12.59 -14.06
C VAL A 190 -15.85 -11.26 -14.29
N LEU A 191 -14.85 -10.94 -13.49
CA LEU A 191 -14.02 -9.77 -13.73
C LEU A 191 -13.02 -10.08 -14.85
N GLU A 192 -12.98 -9.20 -15.84
CA GLU A 192 -11.97 -9.25 -16.91
C GLU A 192 -10.72 -8.47 -16.47
N TRP A 193 -9.57 -9.09 -16.59
CA TRP A 193 -8.28 -8.48 -16.29
C TRP A 193 -7.41 -8.52 -17.54
N LYS A 194 -6.83 -7.40 -17.89
CA LYS A 194 -5.87 -7.33 -19.00
C LYS A 194 -4.64 -6.57 -18.56
N PRO A 195 -3.43 -7.07 -18.88
CA PRO A 195 -2.25 -6.22 -18.82
C PRO A 195 -2.43 -5.11 -19.87
N GLU A 196 -1.93 -3.92 -19.58
CA GLU A 196 -1.88 -2.85 -20.56
C GLU A 196 -0.92 -3.29 -21.67
N GLU A 197 -1.45 -3.49 -22.89
CA GLU A 197 -0.63 -3.74 -24.06
C GLU A 197 -0.08 -2.40 -24.54
N GLU A 198 1.27 -2.33 -24.76
CA GLU A 198 1.96 -1.17 -25.31
C GLU A 198 1.43 -0.79 -26.72
#